data_42536d569d55da2ba2e8a2860d21f4e8
#
_entry.id   42536d569d55da2ba2e8a2860d21f4e8
#
_cell.length_a   1.000
_cell.length_b   1.000
_cell.length_c   1.000
_cell.angle_alpha   90.00
_cell.angle_beta   90.00
_cell.angle_gamma   90.00
#
_symmetry.space_group_name_H-M   'P 1'
#
loop_
_entity.id
_entity.type
_entity.pdbx_description
1 polymer ?
#
loop_
_entity_poly.entity_id
_entity_poly.type
_entity_poly.pdbx_seq_one_letter_code
_entity_poly.pdbx_strand_id
1 'polypeptide(L)'
;MLTTHALLLPSVPTMLIDEQRGDFTEMIEALTAAGRRLAEEAPEVVVAVSSRWTSNGPFLADDAPQHRSVIDLPGFGVEPRYDCPGHPVLARAVVEAANRSGVRSAVGRRGTDTGISIPLHFLLRERDVPVVPVSIGAGTREENRAWGESLRTALHARPEKVAFVVGGALSFNQHAFNLKRDLAEAIDLDEAVLQVMRTGRWGDLANLEPVLIERAWPDAGLRHLEVLRGFLLGDRSGRVIEYERSPGIGTVLAEFALELETDHED
;
A
#
# COMPACT_ATOMS: atom_id res chain seq x y z
N MET A 1 15.82 10.36 -5.13
CA MET A 1 15.75 10.46 -3.62
C MET A 1 14.40 9.95 -3.13
N LEU A 2 14.30 9.47 -1.90
CA LEU A 2 13.00 9.09 -1.31
C LEU A 2 12.44 10.21 -0.43
N THR A 3 11.11 10.24 -0.25
CA THR A 3 10.47 11.02 0.82
C THR A 3 10.88 10.49 2.19
N THR A 4 10.63 11.24 3.25
CA THR A 4 11.09 10.89 4.61
C THR A 4 10.36 9.68 5.20
N HIS A 5 9.19 9.33 4.66
CA HIS A 5 8.37 8.21 5.15
C HIS A 5 7.84 7.34 4.01
N ALA A 6 7.75 6.04 4.27
CA ALA A 6 6.84 5.14 3.55
C ALA A 6 5.48 5.15 4.23
N LEU A 7 4.40 5.03 3.45
CA LEU A 7 3.03 5.08 3.97
C LEU A 7 2.29 3.77 3.71
N LEU A 8 1.59 3.26 4.74
CA LEU A 8 0.53 2.27 4.57
C LEU A 8 -0.81 2.99 4.62
N LEU A 9 -1.62 2.79 3.60
CA LEU A 9 -2.82 3.57 3.33
C LEU A 9 -4.08 2.69 3.31
N PRO A 10 -5.18 3.14 3.91
CA PRO A 10 -6.46 2.45 3.85
C PRO A 10 -7.02 2.41 2.42
N SER A 11 -7.61 1.30 2.00
CA SER A 11 -8.13 1.14 0.64
C SER A 11 -9.55 0.57 0.58
N VAL A 12 -10.46 1.11 1.37
CA VAL A 12 -11.86 0.63 1.42
C VAL A 12 -12.83 1.62 0.76
N PRO A 13 -13.76 1.13 -0.10
CA PRO A 13 -14.69 1.99 -0.82
C PRO A 13 -15.66 2.78 0.07
N THR A 14 -15.89 2.36 1.31
CA THR A 14 -16.75 3.06 2.27
C THR A 14 -16.31 4.50 2.51
N MET A 15 -15.00 4.78 2.48
CA MET A 15 -14.47 6.14 2.63
C MET A 15 -15.00 7.12 1.57
N LEU A 16 -15.19 6.66 0.33
CA LEU A 16 -15.79 7.49 -0.73
C LEU A 16 -17.29 7.70 -0.50
N ILE A 17 -17.97 6.73 0.10
CA ILE A 17 -19.38 6.85 0.47
C ILE A 17 -19.54 7.89 1.59
N ASP A 18 -18.67 7.85 2.58
CA ASP A 18 -18.67 8.78 3.70
C ASP A 18 -18.40 10.21 3.20
N GLU A 19 -17.39 10.40 2.34
CA GLU A 19 -17.13 11.69 1.70
C GLU A 19 -18.35 12.21 0.92
N GLN A 20 -19.02 11.36 0.11
CA GLN A 20 -20.21 11.74 -0.66
C GLN A 20 -21.37 12.15 0.24
N ARG A 21 -21.46 11.63 1.46
CA ARG A 21 -22.46 11.99 2.46
C ARG A 21 -22.07 13.25 3.25
N GLY A 22 -20.85 13.72 3.12
CA GLY A 22 -20.28 14.81 3.91
C GLY A 22 -19.80 14.35 5.29
N ASP A 23 -19.66 13.04 5.50
CA ASP A 23 -19.15 12.44 6.74
C ASP A 23 -17.61 12.35 6.65
N PHE A 24 -16.93 13.33 7.21
CA PHE A 24 -15.45 13.33 7.27
C PHE A 24 -15.01 12.57 8.52
N THR A 25 -14.79 11.26 8.35
CA THR A 25 -14.29 10.39 9.44
C THR A 25 -12.87 10.77 9.86
N GLU A 26 -12.47 10.35 11.07
CA GLU A 26 -11.09 10.58 11.58
C GLU A 26 -10.05 10.03 10.59
N MET A 27 -10.34 8.91 9.93
CA MET A 27 -9.48 8.33 8.89
C MET A 27 -9.33 9.26 7.66
N ILE A 28 -10.43 9.85 7.16
CA ILE A 28 -10.39 10.78 6.02
C ILE A 28 -9.60 12.04 6.38
N GLU A 29 -9.81 12.58 7.59
CA GLU A 29 -9.08 13.75 8.09
C GLU A 29 -7.59 13.44 8.25
N ALA A 30 -7.24 12.31 8.84
CA ALA A 30 -5.86 11.87 9.04
C ALA A 30 -5.13 11.66 7.70
N LEU A 31 -5.80 11.04 6.72
CA LEU A 31 -5.25 10.81 5.39
C LEU A 31 -5.05 12.12 4.62
N THR A 32 -6.01 13.05 4.74
CA THR A 32 -5.89 14.40 4.16
C THR A 32 -4.72 15.18 4.79
N ALA A 33 -4.53 15.05 6.11
CA ALA A 33 -3.40 15.66 6.82
C ALA A 33 -2.05 15.03 6.38
N ALA A 34 -1.99 13.71 6.21
CA ALA A 34 -0.82 13.03 5.67
C ALA A 34 -0.50 13.52 4.25
N GLY A 35 -1.51 13.73 3.42
CA GLY A 35 -1.36 14.30 2.08
C GLY A 35 -0.78 15.71 2.07
N ARG A 36 -1.16 16.56 3.04
CA ARG A 36 -0.56 17.89 3.19
C ARG A 36 0.93 17.81 3.54
N ARG A 37 1.31 16.94 4.48
CA ARG A 37 2.73 16.71 4.84
C ARG A 37 3.52 16.18 3.65
N LEU A 38 2.96 15.20 2.92
CA LEU A 38 3.60 14.68 1.72
C LEU A 38 3.82 15.75 0.67
N ALA A 39 2.88 16.70 0.55
CA ALA A 39 3.01 17.82 -0.37
C ALA A 39 4.14 18.79 -0.05
N GLU A 40 4.43 18.99 1.23
CA GLU A 40 5.56 19.82 1.68
C GLU A 40 6.90 19.20 1.23
N GLU A 41 6.94 17.88 1.12
CA GLU A 41 8.10 17.17 0.58
C GLU A 41 8.20 17.24 -0.96
N ALA A 42 7.13 17.66 -1.65
CA ALA A 42 7.05 17.82 -3.10
C ALA A 42 7.56 16.58 -3.89
N PRO A 43 6.97 15.39 -3.73
CA PRO A 43 7.36 14.24 -4.51
C PRO A 43 7.05 14.46 -5.99
N GLU A 44 7.99 14.04 -6.85
CA GLU A 44 7.87 14.11 -8.31
C GLU A 44 7.13 12.91 -8.90
N VAL A 45 7.07 11.81 -8.12
CA VAL A 45 6.37 10.56 -8.51
C VAL A 45 6.00 9.76 -7.27
N VAL A 46 4.90 9.00 -7.37
CA VAL A 46 4.45 8.05 -6.34
C VAL A 46 4.61 6.63 -6.89
N VAL A 47 5.33 5.76 -6.19
CA VAL A 47 5.29 4.32 -6.43
C VAL A 47 4.29 3.70 -5.47
N ALA A 48 3.23 3.10 -6.03
CA ALA A 48 2.08 2.63 -5.27
C ALA A 48 1.91 1.11 -5.39
N VAL A 49 2.12 0.40 -4.28
CA VAL A 49 1.83 -1.04 -4.17
C VAL A 49 0.33 -1.24 -3.99
N SER A 50 -0.28 -2.08 -4.81
CA SER A 50 -1.68 -2.45 -4.66
C SER A 50 -1.85 -3.84 -4.10
N SER A 51 -2.59 -3.99 -2.99
CA SER A 51 -3.04 -5.28 -2.49
C SER A 51 -4.02 -5.98 -3.45
N ARG A 52 -4.64 -5.22 -4.37
CA ARG A 52 -5.62 -5.72 -5.35
C ARG A 52 -4.98 -6.21 -6.65
N TRP A 53 -3.72 -5.96 -6.86
CA TRP A 53 -2.99 -6.41 -8.05
C TRP A 53 -2.02 -7.56 -7.71
N THR A 54 -2.53 -8.78 -7.70
CA THR A 54 -1.71 -9.97 -7.44
C THR A 54 -1.26 -10.60 -8.76
N SER A 55 0.05 -10.77 -8.93
CA SER A 55 0.65 -11.49 -10.06
C SER A 55 0.91 -12.95 -9.69
N ASN A 56 0.50 -13.89 -10.57
CA ASN A 56 0.83 -15.31 -10.47
C ASN A 56 2.16 -15.68 -11.16
N GLY A 57 2.88 -14.69 -11.66
CA GLY A 57 4.13 -14.84 -12.38
C GLY A 57 5.20 -13.88 -11.86
N PRO A 58 5.86 -13.11 -12.75
CA PRO A 58 6.79 -12.07 -12.34
C PRO A 58 6.06 -10.96 -11.58
N PHE A 59 6.75 -10.25 -10.68
CA PHE A 59 6.24 -9.00 -10.15
C PHE A 59 6.06 -7.99 -11.27
N LEU A 60 5.04 -7.13 -11.18
CA LEU A 60 4.67 -6.24 -12.27
C LEU A 60 4.76 -4.77 -11.84
N ALA A 61 5.25 -3.93 -12.74
CA ALA A 61 5.15 -2.48 -12.65
C ALA A 61 4.41 -1.95 -13.88
N ASP A 62 3.44 -1.06 -13.70
CA ASP A 62 2.68 -0.50 -14.83
C ASP A 62 3.43 0.64 -15.49
N ASP A 63 3.83 0.45 -16.75
CA ASP A 63 4.56 1.43 -17.54
C ASP A 63 3.66 2.23 -18.50
N ALA A 64 2.35 2.34 -18.23
CA ALA A 64 1.48 3.21 -18.98
C ALA A 64 1.86 4.70 -18.80
N PRO A 65 1.79 5.53 -19.85
CA PRO A 65 1.99 6.97 -19.72
C PRO A 65 0.79 7.67 -19.03
N GLN A 66 -0.36 7.00 -19.00
CA GLN A 66 -1.59 7.45 -18.38
C GLN A 66 -2.31 6.26 -17.77
N HIS A 67 -2.74 6.36 -16.53
CA HIS A 67 -3.53 5.35 -15.85
C HIS A 67 -5.00 5.76 -15.79
N ARG A 68 -5.86 4.75 -15.88
CA ARG A 68 -7.31 4.89 -15.68
C ARG A 68 -7.74 4.03 -14.52
N SER A 69 -8.79 4.47 -13.85
CA SER A 69 -9.38 3.71 -12.74
C SER A 69 -9.93 2.36 -13.19
N VAL A 70 -9.74 1.37 -12.34
CA VAL A 70 -10.24 0.01 -12.53
C VAL A 70 -11.27 -0.29 -11.44
N ILE A 71 -12.46 -0.75 -11.85
CA ILE A 71 -13.50 -1.19 -10.92
C ILE A 71 -13.26 -2.66 -10.60
N ASP A 72 -12.64 -2.94 -9.47
CA ASP A 72 -12.24 -4.29 -9.04
C ASP A 72 -12.91 -4.73 -7.72
N LEU A 73 -13.67 -3.85 -7.07
CA LEU A 73 -14.50 -4.15 -5.89
C LEU A 73 -15.97 -3.77 -6.15
N PRO A 74 -16.73 -4.58 -6.89
CA PRO A 74 -18.14 -4.34 -7.09
C PRO A 74 -18.92 -4.57 -5.79
N GLY A 75 -20.10 -3.92 -5.66
CA GLY A 75 -21.03 -4.17 -4.56
C GLY A 75 -21.02 -3.13 -3.43
N PHE A 76 -20.11 -2.15 -3.47
CA PHE A 76 -20.13 -1.04 -2.51
C PHE A 76 -21.00 0.15 -2.96
N GLY A 77 -21.50 0.14 -4.21
CA GLY A 77 -22.37 1.21 -4.73
C GLY A 77 -21.62 2.51 -5.07
N VAL A 78 -20.29 2.48 -5.08
CA VAL A 78 -19.43 3.60 -5.44
C VAL A 78 -18.34 3.11 -6.38
N GLU A 79 -18.01 3.94 -7.37
CA GLU A 79 -16.94 3.69 -8.32
C GLU A 79 -15.82 4.72 -8.10
N PRO A 80 -14.66 4.31 -7.58
CA PRO A 80 -13.54 5.22 -7.45
C PRO A 80 -13.07 5.68 -8.84
N ARG A 81 -12.89 6.99 -9.01
CA ARG A 81 -12.31 7.58 -10.22
C ARG A 81 -11.05 8.33 -9.84
N TYR A 82 -9.94 7.79 -10.25
CA TYR A 82 -8.62 8.38 -10.04
C TYR A 82 -7.75 8.12 -11.27
N ASP A 83 -7.97 8.91 -12.32
CA ASP A 83 -7.12 8.89 -13.51
C ASP A 83 -5.91 9.79 -13.26
N CYS A 84 -4.72 9.34 -13.61
CA CYS A 84 -3.49 10.08 -13.32
C CYS A 84 -2.39 9.80 -14.36
N PRO A 85 -1.40 10.69 -14.51
CA PRO A 85 -0.21 10.40 -15.29
C PRO A 85 0.53 9.20 -14.75
N GLY A 86 1.16 8.42 -15.63
CA GLY A 86 2.11 7.39 -15.26
C GLY A 86 3.55 7.87 -15.45
N HIS A 87 4.51 7.03 -15.01
CA HIS A 87 5.94 7.29 -15.18
C HIS A 87 6.65 6.09 -15.83
N PRO A 88 6.53 5.90 -17.17
CA PRO A 88 7.03 4.72 -17.87
C PRO A 88 8.53 4.46 -17.67
N VAL A 89 9.32 5.52 -17.59
CA VAL A 89 10.79 5.41 -17.42
C VAL A 89 11.13 4.83 -16.06
N LEU A 90 10.48 5.30 -14.99
CA LEU A 90 10.69 4.77 -13.64
C LEU A 90 10.19 3.33 -13.51
N ALA A 91 9.02 3.02 -14.08
CA ALA A 91 8.47 1.66 -14.05
C ALA A 91 9.44 0.64 -14.66
N ARG A 92 10.01 0.95 -15.83
CA ARG A 92 11.00 0.09 -16.49
C ARG A 92 12.31 0.01 -15.70
N ALA A 93 12.79 1.13 -15.15
CA ALA A 93 14.01 1.14 -14.34
C ALA A 93 13.88 0.27 -13.07
N VAL A 94 12.71 0.28 -12.42
CA VAL A 94 12.38 -0.59 -11.28
C VAL A 94 12.43 -2.06 -11.69
N VAL A 95 11.79 -2.43 -12.80
CA VAL A 95 11.79 -3.80 -13.33
C VAL A 95 13.20 -4.27 -13.67
N GLU A 96 13.98 -3.44 -14.34
CA GLU A 96 15.38 -3.77 -14.69
C GLU A 96 16.26 -3.96 -13.45
N ALA A 97 16.11 -3.09 -12.45
CA ALA A 97 16.87 -3.18 -11.21
C ALA A 97 16.53 -4.47 -10.44
N ALA A 98 15.24 -4.81 -10.34
CA ALA A 98 14.79 -6.02 -9.68
C ALA A 98 15.29 -7.29 -10.37
N ASN A 99 15.25 -7.34 -11.69
CA ASN A 99 15.79 -8.48 -12.45
C ASN A 99 17.32 -8.63 -12.25
N ARG A 100 18.06 -7.52 -12.13
CA ARG A 100 19.50 -7.57 -11.81
C ARG A 100 19.77 -8.13 -10.42
N SER A 101 18.88 -7.90 -9.46
CA SER A 101 18.99 -8.48 -8.10
C SER A 101 18.40 -9.88 -7.97
N GLY A 102 17.96 -10.52 -9.07
CA GLY A 102 17.42 -11.86 -9.10
C GLY A 102 15.92 -11.95 -8.80
N VAL A 103 15.23 -10.83 -8.62
CA VAL A 103 13.77 -10.78 -8.44
C VAL A 103 13.09 -10.72 -9.81
N ARG A 104 12.41 -11.78 -10.19
CA ARG A 104 11.75 -11.90 -11.48
C ARG A 104 10.61 -10.89 -11.61
N SER A 105 10.76 -9.93 -12.49
CA SER A 105 9.80 -8.85 -12.70
C SER A 105 9.64 -8.48 -14.17
N ALA A 106 8.50 -7.86 -14.51
CA ALA A 106 8.16 -7.41 -15.85
C ALA A 106 7.29 -6.15 -15.81
N VAL A 107 7.21 -5.46 -16.95
CA VAL A 107 6.19 -4.43 -17.12
C VAL A 107 4.82 -5.08 -17.34
N GLY A 108 3.77 -4.45 -16.83
CA GLY A 108 2.39 -4.91 -16.98
C GLY A 108 1.45 -3.72 -17.15
N ARG A 109 0.16 -4.01 -17.30
CA ARG A 109 -0.89 -3.00 -17.42
C ARG A 109 -2.00 -3.30 -16.42
N ARG A 110 -2.29 -2.34 -15.55
CA ARG A 110 -3.36 -2.45 -14.56
C ARG A 110 -4.20 -1.18 -14.48
N GLY A 111 -3.56 -0.02 -14.46
CA GLY A 111 -4.19 1.24 -14.08
C GLY A 111 -4.29 1.39 -12.55
N THR A 112 -5.18 2.26 -12.09
CA THR A 112 -5.41 2.54 -10.67
C THR A 112 -6.63 1.75 -10.17
N ASP A 113 -6.38 0.59 -9.57
CA ASP A 113 -7.41 -0.20 -8.90
C ASP A 113 -7.76 0.38 -7.50
N THR A 114 -8.71 -0.22 -6.79
CA THR A 114 -9.16 0.30 -5.49
C THR A 114 -8.07 0.37 -4.44
N GLY A 115 -7.04 -0.48 -4.54
CA GLY A 115 -5.85 -0.42 -3.67
C GLY A 115 -5.05 0.86 -3.83
N ILE A 116 -5.17 1.53 -4.97
CA ILE A 116 -4.44 2.76 -5.30
C ILE A 116 -5.39 3.95 -5.39
N SER A 117 -6.48 3.83 -6.14
CA SER A 117 -7.38 4.94 -6.45
C SER A 117 -8.02 5.56 -5.20
N ILE A 118 -8.46 4.73 -4.25
CA ILE A 118 -9.12 5.21 -3.04
C ILE A 118 -8.14 6.01 -2.16
N PRO A 119 -7.01 5.44 -1.70
CA PRO A 119 -6.10 6.20 -0.85
C PRO A 119 -5.51 7.42 -1.54
N LEU A 120 -5.17 7.36 -2.83
CA LEU A 120 -4.59 8.51 -3.52
C LEU A 120 -5.62 9.62 -3.79
N HIS A 121 -6.91 9.30 -3.91
CA HIS A 121 -7.97 10.30 -3.97
C HIS A 121 -7.92 11.27 -2.78
N PHE A 122 -7.68 10.77 -1.57
CA PHE A 122 -7.58 11.59 -0.37
C PHE A 122 -6.18 12.16 -0.15
N LEU A 123 -5.15 11.36 -0.40
CA LEU A 123 -3.76 11.71 -0.13
C LEU A 123 -3.25 12.80 -1.08
N LEU A 124 -3.54 12.69 -2.37
CA LEU A 124 -2.99 13.60 -3.38
C LEU A 124 -3.95 14.71 -3.80
N ARG A 125 -5.25 14.60 -3.56
CA ARG A 125 -6.28 15.59 -3.88
C ARG A 125 -5.86 16.57 -4.99
N GLU A 126 -6.47 16.54 -6.13
CA GLU A 126 -6.26 17.51 -7.25
C GLU A 126 -4.79 17.75 -7.67
N ARG A 127 -3.85 16.92 -7.20
CA ARG A 127 -2.43 17.01 -7.59
C ARG A 127 -2.15 16.04 -8.71
N ASP A 128 -1.57 16.55 -9.77
CA ASP A 128 -1.23 15.79 -10.97
C ASP A 128 0.18 15.14 -10.82
N VAL A 129 0.37 14.33 -9.74
CA VAL A 129 1.63 13.62 -9.49
C VAL A 129 1.59 12.29 -10.24
N PRO A 130 2.60 11.98 -11.08
CA PRO A 130 2.69 10.69 -11.75
C PRO A 130 2.72 9.53 -10.78
N VAL A 131 2.05 8.41 -11.13
CA VAL A 131 1.98 7.21 -10.32
C VAL A 131 2.59 6.03 -11.08
N VAL A 132 3.32 5.18 -10.39
CA VAL A 132 3.76 3.87 -10.87
C VAL A 132 3.07 2.80 -10.03
N PRO A 133 1.96 2.21 -10.51
CA PRO A 133 1.35 1.05 -9.87
C PRO A 133 2.30 -0.15 -9.90
N VAL A 134 2.42 -0.86 -8.77
CA VAL A 134 3.19 -2.10 -8.69
C VAL A 134 2.38 -3.21 -8.02
N SER A 135 2.55 -4.43 -8.52
CA SER A 135 1.84 -5.60 -8.01
C SER A 135 2.50 -6.16 -6.74
N ILE A 136 1.73 -6.98 -6.05
CA ILE A 136 2.25 -8.02 -5.15
C ILE A 136 2.34 -9.35 -5.91
N GLY A 137 3.06 -10.34 -5.35
CA GLY A 137 3.13 -11.69 -5.88
C GLY A 137 2.18 -12.65 -5.16
N ALA A 138 1.65 -13.64 -5.86
CA ALA A 138 0.89 -14.75 -5.27
C ALA A 138 1.79 -15.77 -4.52
N GLY A 139 3.09 -15.67 -4.70
CA GLY A 139 4.09 -16.54 -4.09
C GLY A 139 4.27 -16.35 -2.59
N THR A 140 5.47 -16.69 -2.10
CA THR A 140 5.78 -16.69 -0.67
C THR A 140 5.90 -15.28 -0.08
N ARG A 141 5.93 -15.20 1.25
CA ARG A 141 6.20 -13.95 1.97
C ARG A 141 7.60 -13.43 1.67
N GLU A 142 8.59 -14.34 1.61
CA GLU A 142 9.99 -14.03 1.30
C GLU A 142 10.15 -13.42 -0.09
N GLU A 143 9.44 -13.95 -1.09
CA GLU A 143 9.44 -13.38 -2.44
C GLU A 143 8.86 -11.96 -2.46
N ASN A 144 7.76 -11.70 -1.75
CA ASN A 144 7.18 -10.37 -1.63
C ASN A 144 8.12 -9.41 -0.88
N ARG A 145 8.81 -9.88 0.16
CA ARG A 145 9.82 -9.09 0.86
C ARG A 145 11.00 -8.75 -0.05
N ALA A 146 11.54 -9.72 -0.79
CA ALA A 146 12.63 -9.49 -1.75
C ALA A 146 12.22 -8.49 -2.84
N TRP A 147 10.96 -8.49 -3.26
CA TRP A 147 10.42 -7.47 -4.16
C TRP A 147 10.47 -6.08 -3.52
N GLY A 148 10.04 -5.93 -2.26
CA GLY A 148 10.14 -4.67 -1.51
C GLY A 148 11.58 -4.17 -1.38
N GLU A 149 12.53 -5.03 -1.07
CA GLU A 149 13.98 -4.72 -1.01
C GLU A 149 14.51 -4.22 -2.36
N SER A 150 14.09 -4.87 -3.44
CA SER A 150 14.44 -4.46 -4.81
C SER A 150 13.87 -3.09 -5.17
N LEU A 151 12.61 -2.82 -4.77
CA LEU A 151 11.99 -1.50 -4.94
C LEU A 151 12.79 -0.44 -4.17
N ARG A 152 13.14 -0.69 -2.91
CA ARG A 152 13.94 0.25 -2.11
C ARG A 152 15.26 0.60 -2.79
N THR A 153 16.00 -0.41 -3.22
CA THR A 153 17.29 -0.23 -3.91
C THR A 153 17.14 0.55 -5.22
N ALA A 154 16.14 0.18 -6.02
CA ALA A 154 15.89 0.84 -7.30
C ALA A 154 15.51 2.30 -7.15
N LEU A 155 14.66 2.62 -6.16
CA LEU A 155 14.15 3.98 -5.97
C LEU A 155 15.16 4.88 -5.27
N HIS A 156 16.00 4.33 -4.38
CA HIS A 156 17.07 5.09 -3.73
C HIS A 156 18.09 5.63 -4.74
N ALA A 157 18.39 4.86 -5.78
CA ALA A 157 19.32 5.25 -6.83
C ALA A 157 18.77 6.27 -7.85
N ARG A 158 17.54 6.76 -7.66
CA ARG A 158 16.88 7.67 -8.61
C ARG A 158 17.13 9.13 -8.25
N PRO A 159 17.28 10.01 -9.26
CA PRO A 159 17.36 11.45 -9.05
C PRO A 159 16.01 12.06 -8.64
N GLU A 160 14.90 11.50 -9.15
CA GLU A 160 13.55 11.96 -8.84
C GLU A 160 13.22 11.77 -7.36
N LYS A 161 12.46 12.68 -6.75
CA LYS A 161 11.93 12.52 -5.41
C LYS A 161 10.71 11.61 -5.42
N VAL A 162 10.85 10.42 -4.87
CA VAL A 162 9.85 9.36 -4.93
C VAL A 162 9.16 9.17 -3.59
N ALA A 163 7.83 9.23 -3.57
CA ALA A 163 7.03 8.73 -2.46
C ALA A 163 6.70 7.25 -2.67
N PHE A 164 6.85 6.45 -1.61
CA PHE A 164 6.47 5.03 -1.62
C PHE A 164 5.26 4.81 -0.75
N VAL A 165 4.21 4.26 -1.33
CA VAL A 165 2.96 4.00 -0.64
C VAL A 165 2.48 2.56 -0.88
N VAL A 166 1.80 2.00 0.12
CA VAL A 166 1.20 0.67 0.06
C VAL A 166 -0.28 0.80 0.39
N GLY A 167 -1.15 0.47 -0.54
CA GLY A 167 -2.60 0.49 -0.33
C GLY A 167 -3.14 -0.90 -0.04
N GLY A 168 -3.94 -0.99 1.02
CA GLY A 168 -4.55 -2.25 1.44
C GLY A 168 -5.38 -2.10 2.72
N ALA A 169 -5.92 -3.22 3.19
CA ALA A 169 -6.59 -3.36 4.47
C ALA A 169 -5.83 -4.40 5.33
N LEU A 170 -6.16 -4.53 6.59
CA LEU A 170 -5.67 -5.60 7.47
C LEU A 170 -6.57 -6.81 7.32
N SER A 171 -7.65 -6.92 8.09
CA SER A 171 -8.72 -7.87 7.81
C SER A 171 -9.60 -7.40 6.65
N PHE A 172 -10.13 -8.34 5.87
CA PHE A 172 -11.02 -7.99 4.74
C PHE A 172 -12.07 -9.09 4.48
N ASN A 173 -12.86 -9.43 5.50
CA ASN A 173 -13.94 -10.39 5.37
C ASN A 173 -15.22 -9.70 4.85
N GLN A 174 -15.36 -9.61 3.53
CA GLN A 174 -16.51 -8.98 2.88
C GLN A 174 -17.84 -9.67 3.21
N HIS A 175 -17.83 -10.96 3.52
CA HIS A 175 -19.04 -11.67 3.93
C HIS A 175 -19.55 -11.17 5.29
N ALA A 176 -18.67 -11.04 6.28
CA ALA A 176 -19.00 -10.46 7.58
C ALA A 176 -19.48 -9.00 7.43
N PHE A 177 -18.82 -8.23 6.57
CA PHE A 177 -19.21 -6.85 6.24
C PHE A 177 -20.65 -6.78 5.69
N ASN A 178 -20.97 -7.59 4.68
CA ASN A 178 -22.29 -7.61 4.06
C ASN A 178 -23.39 -8.04 5.03
N LEU A 179 -23.08 -8.91 5.98
CA LEU A 179 -24.01 -9.35 7.03
C LEU A 179 -24.06 -8.39 8.23
N LYS A 180 -23.27 -7.32 8.24
CA LYS A 180 -23.10 -6.38 9.37
C LYS A 180 -22.79 -7.11 10.68
N ARG A 181 -21.96 -8.15 10.60
CA ARG A 181 -21.60 -9.02 11.72
C ARG A 181 -20.16 -8.76 12.15
N ASP A 182 -19.97 -8.35 13.39
CA ASP A 182 -18.63 -8.31 13.98
C ASP A 182 -18.01 -9.69 14.02
N LEU A 183 -16.72 -9.75 13.77
CA LEU A 183 -15.92 -10.95 13.72
C LEU A 183 -14.75 -10.79 14.68
N ALA A 184 -14.72 -11.56 15.76
CA ALA A 184 -13.68 -11.47 16.78
C ALA A 184 -12.28 -11.75 16.16
N GLU A 185 -12.20 -12.75 15.29
CA GLU A 185 -10.96 -13.12 14.63
C GLU A 185 -10.40 -11.99 13.72
N ALA A 186 -11.26 -11.13 13.16
CA ALA A 186 -10.80 -9.96 12.42
C ALA A 186 -10.22 -8.90 13.35
N ILE A 187 -10.82 -8.71 14.53
CA ILE A 187 -10.32 -7.79 15.54
C ILE A 187 -8.96 -8.28 16.07
N ASP A 188 -8.88 -9.56 16.42
CA ASP A 188 -7.64 -10.16 16.96
C ASP A 188 -6.50 -10.12 15.93
N LEU A 189 -6.80 -10.37 14.65
CA LEU A 189 -5.84 -10.22 13.56
C LEU A 189 -5.32 -8.78 13.46
N ASP A 190 -6.24 -7.82 13.41
CA ASP A 190 -5.89 -6.42 13.23
C ASP A 190 -5.04 -5.93 14.42
N GLU A 191 -5.41 -6.25 15.66
CA GLU A 191 -4.63 -5.90 16.84
C GLU A 191 -3.22 -6.51 16.80
N ALA A 192 -3.09 -7.78 16.40
CA ALA A 192 -1.78 -8.42 16.24
C ALA A 192 -0.92 -7.70 15.19
N VAL A 193 -1.49 -7.35 14.03
CA VAL A 193 -0.77 -6.63 12.97
C VAL A 193 -0.41 -5.21 13.40
N LEU A 194 -1.31 -4.48 14.06
CA LEU A 194 -1.02 -3.15 14.61
C LEU A 194 0.12 -3.20 15.64
N GLN A 195 0.15 -4.23 16.48
CA GLN A 195 1.23 -4.43 17.44
C GLN A 195 2.58 -4.69 16.75
N VAL A 196 2.58 -5.48 15.67
CA VAL A 196 3.78 -5.69 14.83
C VAL A 196 4.30 -4.36 14.28
N MET A 197 3.43 -3.53 13.73
CA MET A 197 3.81 -2.22 13.19
C MET A 197 4.40 -1.31 14.28
N ARG A 198 3.76 -1.22 15.45
CA ARG A 198 4.21 -0.36 16.55
C ARG A 198 5.55 -0.80 17.15
N THR A 199 5.81 -2.10 17.19
CA THR A 199 7.03 -2.66 17.79
C THR A 199 8.16 -2.92 16.81
N GLY A 200 7.86 -2.97 15.52
CA GLY A 200 8.82 -3.37 14.48
C GLY A 200 9.07 -4.89 14.43
N ARG A 201 8.39 -5.71 15.23
CA ARG A 201 8.60 -7.16 15.26
C ARG A 201 7.89 -7.87 14.10
N TRP A 202 8.26 -7.53 12.88
CA TRP A 202 7.63 -8.04 11.67
C TRP A 202 7.67 -9.58 11.53
N GLY A 203 8.66 -10.22 12.16
CA GLY A 203 8.74 -11.69 12.23
C GLY A 203 7.49 -12.34 12.84
N ASP A 204 6.80 -11.64 13.73
CA ASP A 204 5.60 -12.15 14.42
C ASP A 204 4.42 -12.38 13.46
N LEU A 205 4.41 -11.74 12.27
CA LEU A 205 3.41 -12.02 11.22
C LEU A 205 3.44 -13.48 10.75
N ALA A 206 4.58 -14.15 10.87
CA ALA A 206 4.69 -15.57 10.51
C ALA A 206 4.07 -16.50 11.57
N ASN A 207 3.85 -15.99 12.78
CA ASN A 207 3.36 -16.73 13.94
C ASN A 207 1.86 -16.50 14.21
N LEU A 208 1.17 -15.76 13.31
CA LEU A 208 -0.28 -15.57 13.42
C LEU A 208 -1.00 -16.92 13.39
N GLU A 209 -1.95 -17.10 14.29
CA GLU A 209 -2.72 -18.34 14.38
C GLU A 209 -3.47 -18.61 13.06
N PRO A 210 -3.43 -19.85 12.53
CA PRO A 210 -4.09 -20.19 11.27
C PRO A 210 -5.59 -19.82 11.25
N VAL A 211 -6.29 -19.94 12.40
CA VAL A 211 -7.71 -19.61 12.51
C VAL A 211 -7.98 -18.13 12.25
N LEU A 212 -7.05 -17.23 12.66
CA LEU A 212 -7.19 -15.80 12.38
C LEU A 212 -7.08 -15.54 10.88
N ILE A 213 -6.11 -16.17 10.22
CA ILE A 213 -5.90 -16.05 8.76
C ILE A 213 -7.12 -16.59 8.00
N GLU A 214 -7.64 -17.75 8.41
CA GLU A 214 -8.77 -18.38 7.74
C GLU A 214 -10.06 -17.59 7.91
N ARG A 215 -10.33 -17.02 9.08
CA ARG A 215 -11.61 -16.39 9.39
C ARG A 215 -11.65 -14.89 9.14
N ALA A 216 -10.57 -14.19 9.45
CA ALA A 216 -10.49 -12.75 9.21
C ALA A 216 -10.32 -12.41 7.73
N TRP A 217 -9.84 -13.34 6.90
CA TRP A 217 -9.51 -13.12 5.49
C TRP A 217 -8.65 -11.86 5.30
N PRO A 218 -7.40 -11.88 5.78
CA PRO A 218 -6.55 -10.71 5.66
C PRO A 218 -6.37 -10.31 4.19
N ASP A 219 -6.37 -9.01 3.95
CA ASP A 219 -6.25 -8.46 2.60
C ASP A 219 -4.99 -8.98 1.92
N ALA A 220 -5.17 -9.60 0.75
CA ALA A 220 -4.09 -10.22 -0.02
C ALA A 220 -3.21 -11.21 0.79
N GLY A 221 -3.72 -11.78 1.89
CA GLY A 221 -2.93 -12.60 2.81
C GLY A 221 -1.77 -11.86 3.47
N LEU A 222 -1.89 -10.55 3.67
CA LEU A 222 -0.88 -9.62 4.20
C LEU A 222 0.39 -9.51 3.34
N ARG A 223 0.37 -9.94 2.07
CA ARG A 223 1.56 -9.89 1.19
C ARG A 223 2.01 -8.46 0.89
N HIS A 224 1.09 -7.51 0.84
CA HIS A 224 1.40 -6.08 0.70
C HIS A 224 2.23 -5.56 1.88
N LEU A 225 2.02 -6.09 3.09
CA LEU A 225 2.83 -5.77 4.26
C LEU A 225 4.24 -6.38 4.17
N GLU A 226 4.40 -7.55 3.54
CA GLU A 226 5.74 -8.10 3.30
C GLU A 226 6.52 -7.28 2.27
N VAL A 227 5.84 -6.72 1.25
CA VAL A 227 6.48 -5.75 0.35
C VAL A 227 6.91 -4.50 1.11
N LEU A 228 6.05 -3.96 1.99
CA LEU A 228 6.41 -2.82 2.85
C LEU A 228 7.61 -3.16 3.74
N ARG A 229 7.60 -4.30 4.44
CA ARG A 229 8.71 -4.77 5.28
C ARG A 229 10.02 -4.83 4.52
N GLY A 230 10.00 -5.39 3.30
CA GLY A 230 11.18 -5.43 2.43
C GLY A 230 11.66 -4.03 2.05
N PHE A 231 10.75 -3.13 1.72
CA PHE A 231 11.07 -1.74 1.40
C PHE A 231 11.70 -0.99 2.59
N LEU A 232 11.30 -1.31 3.80
CA LEU A 232 11.88 -0.75 5.03
C LEU A 232 13.27 -1.29 5.37
N LEU A 233 13.77 -2.29 4.64
CA LEU A 233 15.05 -2.98 4.87
C LEU A 233 15.13 -3.62 6.27
N GLY A 234 14.04 -4.25 6.70
CA GLY A 234 14.01 -5.02 7.93
C GLY A 234 12.97 -4.58 8.95
N ASP A 235 13.23 -4.93 10.18
CA ASP A 235 12.30 -4.78 11.29
C ASP A 235 12.34 -3.35 11.85
N ARG A 236 11.44 -2.49 11.32
CA ARG A 236 11.29 -1.09 11.74
C ARG A 236 9.90 -0.87 12.30
N SER A 237 9.83 -0.16 13.43
CA SER A 237 8.56 0.31 13.97
C SER A 237 7.99 1.44 13.11
N GLY A 238 6.66 1.52 13.08
CA GLY A 238 5.91 2.58 12.43
C GLY A 238 5.02 3.31 13.42
N ARG A 239 4.61 4.51 13.05
CA ARG A 239 3.59 5.28 13.74
C ARG A 239 2.22 4.96 13.13
N VAL A 240 1.39 4.23 13.84
CA VAL A 240 -0.04 4.10 13.51
C VAL A 240 -0.69 5.44 13.80
N ILE A 241 -1.20 6.09 12.76
CA ILE A 241 -1.84 7.41 12.85
C ILE A 241 -3.30 7.24 13.17
N GLU A 242 -3.98 6.39 12.39
CA GLU A 242 -5.39 6.12 12.53
C GLU A 242 -5.69 4.66 12.22
N TYR A 243 -6.64 4.08 12.93
CA TYR A 243 -7.18 2.75 12.65
C TYR A 243 -8.70 2.81 12.73
N GLU A 244 -9.35 2.41 11.65
CA GLU A 244 -10.80 2.37 11.55
C GLU A 244 -11.27 0.94 11.29
N ARG A 245 -12.35 0.56 11.97
CA ARG A 245 -12.95 -0.76 11.87
C ARG A 245 -14.41 -0.69 11.48
N SER A 246 -14.79 -1.54 10.55
CA SER A 246 -16.16 -1.93 10.25
C SER A 246 -16.30 -3.45 10.40
N PRO A 247 -17.52 -4.01 10.42
CA PRO A 247 -17.70 -5.46 10.56
C PRO A 247 -16.84 -6.25 9.58
N GLY A 248 -15.88 -7.03 10.09
CA GLY A 248 -14.97 -7.87 9.28
C GLY A 248 -13.90 -7.16 8.46
N ILE A 249 -13.81 -5.85 8.51
CA ILE A 249 -12.80 -5.07 7.76
C ILE A 249 -12.10 -4.10 8.71
N GLY A 250 -10.77 -4.18 8.76
CA GLY A 250 -9.92 -3.25 9.47
C GLY A 250 -8.98 -2.51 8.53
N THR A 251 -8.89 -1.19 8.68
CA THR A 251 -8.05 -0.32 7.87
C THR A 251 -7.15 0.55 8.72
N VAL A 252 -5.98 0.87 8.20
CA VAL A 252 -4.98 1.61 8.95
C VAL A 252 -4.27 2.64 8.06
N LEU A 253 -4.00 3.79 8.63
CA LEU A 253 -3.02 4.76 8.16
C LEU A 253 -1.80 4.68 9.06
N ALA A 254 -0.64 4.33 8.50
CA ALA A 254 0.62 4.27 9.24
C ALA A 254 1.78 4.87 8.44
N GLU A 255 2.72 5.48 9.17
CA GLU A 255 3.95 6.08 8.64
C GLU A 255 5.17 5.34 9.18
N PHE A 256 6.14 5.09 8.30
CA PHE A 256 7.40 4.42 8.62
C PHE A 256 8.55 5.31 8.17
N ALA A 257 9.33 5.81 9.12
CA ALA A 257 10.48 6.65 8.82
C ALA A 257 11.51 5.91 7.96
N LEU A 258 11.93 6.55 6.88
CA LEU A 258 13.01 6.08 6.03
C LEU A 258 14.30 6.78 6.45
N GLU A 259 15.33 6.01 6.82
CA GLU A 259 16.66 6.60 6.99
C GLU A 259 17.10 7.13 5.63
N LEU A 260 17.29 8.42 5.57
CA LEU A 260 18.05 9.05 4.50
C LEU A 260 19.52 8.79 4.87
N GLU A 261 20.22 7.98 4.07
CA GLU A 261 21.66 7.88 4.23
C GLU A 261 22.22 9.29 4.06
N THR A 262 22.74 9.86 5.16
CA THR A 262 23.56 11.05 5.07
C THR A 262 24.81 10.62 4.32
N ASP A 263 25.04 11.21 3.13
CA ASP A 263 26.31 11.09 2.45
C ASP A 263 27.41 11.43 3.47
N HIS A 264 28.11 10.41 3.96
CA HIS A 264 29.36 10.64 4.65
C HIS A 264 30.34 11.10 3.56
N GLU A 265 30.42 12.40 3.36
CA GLU A 265 31.58 13.01 2.73
C GLU A 265 32.82 12.70 3.63
N ASP A 266 33.61 11.72 3.21
CA ASP A 266 35.00 11.52 3.65
C ASP A 266 35.95 12.32 2.77
#